data_39b80e2963f3501d4600612ebc32dc31
#
_entry.id   39b80e2963f3501d4600612ebc32dc31
#
_cell.length_a   1.000
_cell.length_b   1.000
_cell.length_c   1.000
_cell.angle_alpha   90.00
_cell.angle_beta   90.00
_cell.angle_gamma   90.00
#
_symmetry.space_group_name_H-M   'P 1'
#
loop_
_entity.id
_entity.type
_entity.pdbx_description
1 polymer ?
#
loop_
_entity_poly.entity_id
_entity_poly.type
_entity_poly.pdbx_seq_one_letter_code
_entity_poly.pdbx_strand_id
1 'polypeptide(L)'
;MITEPNKKEWLWTIAKIVYLYKFFDMINQVTVFCASSTQAADVYKQEARQLGTILAEHAVKCYYGGGRVGLMGELANSMLEHHGHIVGIIPQFMVDEGWDNDKVEEIVVPDMQIRKQKLMQLADAIVALPGGCGTLEELMEAITARQLGLIKVPIVLVNVCGFFDPLIAMLERAVKEKFMRNEHLSLWSVVTDASQVLSAIEDAPSIENARGIAAM
;
A
#
# COMPACT_ATOMS: atom_id res chain seq x y z
N MET A 1 -6.59 -20.03 -50.53
CA MET A 1 -7.77 -20.04 -49.65
C MET A 1 -7.26 -19.76 -48.23
N ILE A 2 -7.49 -18.55 -47.75
CA ILE A 2 -7.16 -18.19 -46.35
C ILE A 2 -8.41 -18.55 -45.55
N THR A 3 -8.30 -19.58 -44.71
CA THR A 3 -9.43 -20.00 -43.84
C THR A 3 -9.60 -18.95 -42.74
N GLU A 4 -10.82 -18.43 -42.61
CA GLU A 4 -11.14 -17.55 -41.49
C GLU A 4 -10.92 -18.27 -40.15
N PRO A 5 -10.27 -17.63 -39.17
CA PRO A 5 -10.05 -18.24 -37.87
C PRO A 5 -11.38 -18.46 -37.16
N ASN A 6 -11.51 -19.62 -36.52
CA ASN A 6 -12.69 -20.06 -35.78
C ASN A 6 -13.05 -19.05 -34.66
N LYS A 7 -14.34 -18.77 -34.48
CA LYS A 7 -14.89 -17.86 -33.47
C LYS A 7 -14.35 -18.11 -32.04
N LYS A 8 -14.01 -19.37 -31.72
CA LYS A 8 -13.34 -19.76 -30.45
C LYS A 8 -11.90 -19.27 -30.37
N GLU A 9 -11.14 -19.27 -31.45
CA GLU A 9 -9.77 -18.78 -31.50
C GLU A 9 -9.72 -17.26 -31.34
N TRP A 10 -10.67 -16.54 -31.92
CA TRP A 10 -10.83 -15.10 -31.70
C TRP A 10 -11.16 -14.76 -30.24
N LEU A 11 -12.05 -15.50 -29.60
CA LEU A 11 -12.40 -15.31 -28.19
C LEU A 11 -11.20 -15.60 -27.28
N TRP A 12 -10.42 -16.64 -27.58
CA TRP A 12 -9.17 -16.94 -26.86
C TRP A 12 -8.11 -15.86 -27.06
N THR A 13 -7.97 -15.34 -28.27
CA THR A 13 -7.03 -14.26 -28.59
C THR A 13 -7.45 -12.95 -27.91
N ILE A 14 -8.74 -12.61 -27.92
CA ILE A 14 -9.26 -11.44 -27.20
C ILE A 14 -9.09 -11.62 -25.69
N ALA A 15 -9.42 -12.78 -25.13
CA ALA A 15 -9.20 -13.07 -23.70
C ALA A 15 -7.71 -12.97 -23.33
N LYS A 16 -6.81 -13.44 -24.19
CA LYS A 16 -5.36 -13.32 -24.01
C LYS A 16 -4.86 -11.89 -24.14
N ILE A 17 -5.44 -11.11 -25.06
CA ILE A 17 -5.15 -9.68 -25.23
C ILE A 17 -5.70 -8.88 -24.04
N VAL A 18 -6.92 -9.13 -23.57
CA VAL A 18 -7.50 -8.51 -22.39
C VAL A 18 -6.73 -8.90 -21.13
N TYR A 19 -6.27 -10.17 -21.03
CA TYR A 19 -5.40 -10.63 -19.97
C TYR A 19 -4.01 -9.95 -20.04
N LEU A 20 -3.44 -9.76 -21.23
CA LEU A 20 -2.19 -9.02 -21.46
C LEU A 20 -2.36 -7.52 -21.22
N TYR A 21 -3.52 -6.91 -21.57
CA TYR A 21 -3.80 -5.52 -21.21
C TYR A 21 -3.98 -5.33 -19.70
N LYS A 22 -4.66 -6.24 -18.99
CA LYS A 22 -4.67 -6.27 -17.52
C LYS A 22 -3.25 -6.46 -16.94
N PHE A 23 -2.37 -7.17 -17.65
CA PHE A 23 -0.96 -7.36 -17.24
C PHE A 23 -0.12 -6.08 -17.38
N PHE A 24 -0.53 -5.12 -18.25
CA PHE A 24 0.15 -3.83 -18.42
C PHE A 24 -0.25 -2.78 -17.38
N ASP A 25 -1.42 -2.95 -16.72
CA ASP A 25 -1.86 -2.15 -15.57
C ASP A 25 -1.53 -2.81 -14.22
N MET A 26 -0.66 -3.84 -14.20
CA MET A 26 -0.28 -4.53 -12.97
C MET A 26 0.53 -3.61 -12.07
N ILE A 27 0.12 -3.58 -10.82
CA ILE A 27 0.86 -2.93 -9.73
C ILE A 27 2.23 -3.60 -9.63
N ASN A 28 3.28 -2.82 -9.87
CA ASN A 28 4.64 -3.32 -9.82
C ASN A 28 5.28 -3.07 -8.46
N GLN A 29 4.79 -2.07 -7.73
CA GLN A 29 5.39 -1.65 -6.47
C GLN A 29 4.37 -1.03 -5.51
N VAL A 30 4.49 -1.39 -4.25
CA VAL A 30 3.64 -0.85 -3.18
C VAL A 30 4.49 -0.26 -2.06
N THR A 31 3.94 0.74 -1.37
CA THR A 31 4.48 1.19 -0.09
C THR A 31 3.62 0.64 1.03
N VAL A 32 4.24 0.08 2.07
CA VAL A 32 3.57 -0.45 3.25
C VAL A 32 3.95 0.35 4.48
N PHE A 33 2.94 0.97 5.11
CA PHE A 33 3.06 1.59 6.43
C PHE A 33 2.63 0.61 7.50
N CYS A 34 3.46 0.35 8.50
CA CYS A 34 3.16 -0.60 9.58
C CYS A 34 4.01 -0.34 10.83
N ALA A 35 3.63 -1.00 11.93
CA ALA A 35 4.29 -0.83 13.22
C ALA A 35 5.69 -1.43 13.29
N SER A 36 6.59 -0.77 14.03
CA SER A 36 7.88 -1.33 14.50
C SER A 36 7.79 -1.99 15.88
N SER A 37 6.65 -1.89 16.57
CA SER A 37 6.50 -2.44 17.94
C SER A 37 6.57 -3.97 17.95
N THR A 38 7.43 -4.52 18.81
CA THR A 38 7.53 -5.97 19.05
C THR A 38 6.40 -6.49 19.93
N GLN A 39 5.69 -5.60 20.64
CA GLN A 39 4.61 -5.93 21.58
C GLN A 39 3.24 -6.08 20.92
N ALA A 40 3.14 -5.83 19.61
CA ALA A 40 1.90 -6.03 18.88
C ALA A 40 1.46 -7.50 18.96
N ALA A 41 0.14 -7.73 19.07
CA ALA A 41 -0.42 -9.07 19.13
C ALA A 41 -0.09 -9.87 17.84
N ASP A 42 0.02 -11.19 18.00
CA ASP A 42 0.46 -12.08 16.92
C ASP A 42 -0.46 -12.05 15.70
N VAL A 43 -1.75 -11.80 15.87
CA VAL A 43 -2.68 -11.64 14.74
C VAL A 43 -2.23 -10.55 13.76
N TYR A 44 -1.73 -9.43 14.25
CA TYR A 44 -1.22 -8.35 13.39
C TYR A 44 0.10 -8.72 12.71
N LYS A 45 0.98 -9.46 13.42
CA LYS A 45 2.24 -9.97 12.86
C LYS A 45 1.98 -10.98 11.75
N GLN A 46 1.00 -11.87 11.95
CA GLN A 46 0.59 -12.86 10.94
C GLN A 46 0.07 -12.17 9.66
N GLU A 47 -0.72 -11.11 9.79
CA GLU A 47 -1.18 -10.34 8.63
C GLU A 47 -0.04 -9.66 7.87
N ALA A 48 0.96 -9.13 8.59
CA ALA A 48 2.15 -8.57 7.96
C ALA A 48 2.95 -9.64 7.19
N ARG A 49 3.10 -10.84 7.76
CA ARG A 49 3.73 -11.99 7.06
C ARG A 49 2.91 -12.41 5.84
N GLN A 50 1.60 -12.54 5.98
CA GLN A 50 0.72 -12.91 4.87
C GLN A 50 0.80 -11.90 3.74
N LEU A 51 0.78 -10.60 4.05
CA LEU A 51 0.97 -9.56 3.03
C LEU A 51 2.32 -9.71 2.33
N GLY A 52 3.40 -9.95 3.08
CA GLY A 52 4.73 -10.18 2.51
C GLY A 52 4.79 -11.37 1.54
N THR A 53 4.17 -12.50 1.93
CA THR A 53 4.04 -13.67 1.07
C THR A 53 3.30 -13.34 -0.23
N ILE A 54 2.13 -12.69 -0.13
CA ILE A 54 1.29 -12.33 -1.28
C ILE A 54 2.05 -11.40 -2.25
N LEU A 55 2.71 -10.36 -1.72
CA LEU A 55 3.47 -9.42 -2.56
C LEU A 55 4.62 -10.13 -3.28
N ALA A 56 5.35 -11.01 -2.59
CA ALA A 56 6.45 -11.77 -3.18
C ALA A 56 5.97 -12.74 -4.28
N GLU A 57 4.90 -13.50 -4.02
CA GLU A 57 4.32 -14.46 -4.97
C GLU A 57 3.79 -13.78 -6.25
N HIS A 58 3.37 -12.51 -6.15
CA HIS A 58 2.91 -11.72 -7.29
C HIS A 58 4.00 -10.84 -7.90
N ALA A 59 5.27 -11.01 -7.47
CA ALA A 59 6.42 -10.23 -7.92
C ALA A 59 6.25 -8.70 -7.75
N VAL A 60 5.46 -8.28 -6.75
CA VAL A 60 5.25 -6.87 -6.40
C VAL A 60 6.38 -6.41 -5.49
N LYS A 61 7.11 -5.38 -5.91
CA LYS A 61 8.16 -4.75 -5.09
C LYS A 61 7.53 -4.02 -3.92
N CYS A 62 8.12 -4.16 -2.73
CA CYS A 62 7.65 -3.49 -1.51
C CYS A 62 8.63 -2.42 -1.04
N TYR A 63 8.14 -1.20 -0.82
CA TYR A 63 8.84 -0.16 -0.07
C TYR A 63 8.25 -0.08 1.34
N TYR A 64 9.08 0.11 2.34
CA TYR A 64 8.63 0.20 3.73
C TYR A 64 9.59 1.05 4.57
N GLY A 65 9.29 1.21 5.86
CA GLY A 65 10.04 2.08 6.75
C GLY A 65 11.46 1.65 7.14
N GLY A 66 11.97 0.52 6.64
CA GLY A 66 13.34 0.07 6.84
C GLY A 66 13.62 -0.63 8.18
N GLY A 67 12.64 -0.75 9.09
CA GLY A 67 12.85 -1.37 10.40
C GLY A 67 12.89 -2.91 10.38
N ARG A 68 13.68 -3.51 11.30
CA ARG A 68 13.86 -4.97 11.39
C ARG A 68 12.95 -5.66 12.40
N VAL A 69 12.11 -4.92 13.13
CA VAL A 69 11.29 -5.47 14.24
C VAL A 69 9.80 -5.18 14.04
N GLY A 70 8.95 -5.83 14.82
CA GLY A 70 7.51 -5.67 14.77
C GLY A 70 6.92 -6.13 13.43
N LEU A 71 5.85 -5.48 12.98
CA LEU A 71 5.20 -5.79 11.71
C LEU A 71 6.13 -5.50 10.53
N MET A 72 6.99 -4.49 10.62
CA MET A 72 8.02 -4.20 9.62
C MET A 72 8.95 -5.39 9.42
N GLY A 73 9.45 -5.97 10.51
CA GLY A 73 10.32 -7.15 10.49
C GLY A 73 9.60 -8.38 9.93
N GLU A 74 8.35 -8.62 10.32
CA GLU A 74 7.57 -9.75 9.81
C GLU A 74 7.29 -9.64 8.30
N LEU A 75 6.93 -8.47 7.84
CA LEU A 75 6.76 -8.17 6.42
C LEU A 75 8.06 -8.44 5.64
N ALA A 76 9.17 -7.87 6.10
CA ALA A 76 10.47 -8.00 5.44
C ALA A 76 10.96 -9.45 5.42
N ASN A 77 10.88 -10.16 6.54
CA ASN A 77 11.27 -11.56 6.62
C ASN A 77 10.45 -12.43 5.66
N SER A 78 9.13 -12.23 5.63
CA SER A 78 8.26 -13.00 4.74
C SER A 78 8.55 -12.73 3.26
N MET A 79 8.76 -11.47 2.87
CA MET A 79 9.19 -11.12 1.52
C MET A 79 10.49 -11.83 1.12
N LEU A 80 11.50 -11.82 2.00
CA LEU A 80 12.80 -12.47 1.75
C LEU A 80 12.68 -13.99 1.69
N GLU A 81 11.90 -14.62 2.56
CA GLU A 81 11.63 -16.07 2.58
C GLU A 81 11.02 -16.55 1.26
N HIS A 82 10.22 -15.71 0.60
CA HIS A 82 9.56 -16.00 -0.69
C HIS A 82 10.27 -15.35 -1.89
N HIS A 83 11.54 -14.97 -1.73
CA HIS A 83 12.37 -14.36 -2.79
C HIS A 83 11.77 -13.08 -3.40
N GLY A 84 10.94 -12.36 -2.64
CA GLY A 84 10.36 -11.07 -3.03
C GLY A 84 11.38 -9.94 -2.93
N HIS A 85 11.08 -8.81 -3.56
CA HIS A 85 11.93 -7.62 -3.55
C HIS A 85 11.38 -6.58 -2.57
N ILE A 86 12.06 -6.36 -1.46
CA ILE A 86 11.70 -5.35 -0.45
C ILE A 86 12.84 -4.37 -0.24
N VAL A 87 12.50 -3.08 -0.11
CA VAL A 87 13.45 -1.97 0.06
C VAL A 87 13.04 -1.11 1.24
N GLY A 88 13.96 -0.92 2.18
CA GLY A 88 13.81 0.00 3.31
C GLY A 88 14.08 1.45 2.90
N ILE A 89 13.24 2.38 3.31
CA ILE A 89 13.53 3.83 3.18
C ILE A 89 13.70 4.38 4.60
N ILE A 90 14.94 4.72 4.95
CA ILE A 90 15.30 5.01 6.33
C ILE A 90 16.18 6.28 6.43
N PRO A 91 15.95 7.17 7.41
CA PRO A 91 16.81 8.30 7.66
C PRO A 91 18.15 7.88 8.25
N GLN A 92 19.22 8.63 7.92
CA GLN A 92 20.57 8.35 8.41
C GLN A 92 20.63 8.21 9.93
N PHE A 93 19.97 9.09 10.69
CA PHE A 93 19.98 9.02 12.16
C PHE A 93 19.40 7.70 12.71
N MET A 94 18.45 7.08 12.02
CA MET A 94 17.90 5.77 12.44
C MET A 94 18.88 4.63 12.13
N VAL A 95 19.67 4.76 11.06
CA VAL A 95 20.76 3.83 10.76
C VAL A 95 21.85 3.96 11.83
N ASP A 96 22.22 5.18 12.21
CA ASP A 96 23.22 5.45 13.23
C ASP A 96 22.82 4.86 14.60
N GLU A 97 21.51 4.79 14.88
CA GLU A 97 20.94 4.15 16.07
C GLU A 97 20.77 2.62 15.92
N GLY A 98 21.08 2.06 14.76
CA GLY A 98 20.97 0.62 14.48
C GLY A 98 19.52 0.12 14.42
N TRP A 99 18.57 0.94 13.94
CA TRP A 99 17.15 0.57 13.79
C TRP A 99 16.83 -0.01 12.41
N ASP A 100 17.79 0.04 11.50
CA ASP A 100 17.74 -0.47 10.14
C ASP A 100 17.62 -2.00 10.08
N ASN A 101 17.32 -2.51 8.90
CA ASN A 101 17.28 -3.91 8.58
C ASN A 101 18.37 -4.26 7.55
N ASP A 102 19.53 -4.66 8.02
CA ASP A 102 20.72 -5.01 7.23
C ASP A 102 20.53 -6.18 6.24
N LYS A 103 19.37 -6.83 6.27
CA LYS A 103 19.03 -7.95 5.37
C LYS A 103 18.33 -7.52 4.08
N VAL A 104 17.94 -6.25 3.97
CA VAL A 104 17.22 -5.72 2.81
C VAL A 104 18.02 -4.63 2.11
N GLU A 105 17.67 -4.36 0.86
CA GLU A 105 18.14 -3.16 0.17
C GLU A 105 17.63 -1.91 0.89
N GLU A 106 18.47 -0.89 1.05
CA GLU A 106 18.10 0.34 1.75
C GLU A 106 18.35 1.58 0.91
N ILE A 107 17.42 2.52 1.00
CA ILE A 107 17.58 3.89 0.53
C ILE A 107 17.71 4.78 1.76
N VAL A 108 18.94 5.12 2.10
CA VAL A 108 19.22 6.04 3.21
C VAL A 108 18.94 7.47 2.77
N VAL A 109 18.22 8.22 3.59
CA VAL A 109 17.79 9.59 3.32
C VAL A 109 18.20 10.52 4.47
N PRO A 110 18.31 11.85 4.22
CA PRO A 110 18.82 12.78 5.23
C PRO A 110 17.86 12.97 6.42
N ASP A 111 16.53 12.92 6.18
CA ASP A 111 15.54 13.27 7.19
C ASP A 111 14.19 12.55 6.97
N MET A 112 13.28 12.73 7.94
CA MET A 112 11.94 12.14 7.91
C MET A 112 11.05 12.69 6.80
N GLN A 113 11.23 13.93 6.39
CA GLN A 113 10.41 14.53 5.35
C GLN A 113 10.73 13.92 3.99
N ILE A 114 12.00 13.80 3.66
CA ILE A 114 12.46 13.13 2.43
C ILE A 114 12.08 11.66 2.43
N ARG A 115 12.15 10.98 3.60
CA ARG A 115 11.69 9.59 3.75
C ARG A 115 10.23 9.42 3.34
N LYS A 116 9.33 10.20 3.93
CA LYS A 116 7.89 10.13 3.65
C LYS A 116 7.58 10.49 2.19
N GLN A 117 8.24 11.50 1.67
CA GLN A 117 8.10 11.88 0.26
C GLN A 117 8.49 10.72 -0.66
N LYS A 118 9.63 10.06 -0.42
CA LYS A 118 10.07 8.91 -1.22
C LYS A 118 9.10 7.73 -1.11
N LEU A 119 8.64 7.39 0.10
CA LEU A 119 7.66 6.32 0.31
C LEU A 119 6.39 6.53 -0.51
N MET A 120 5.90 7.76 -0.63
CA MET A 120 4.72 8.07 -1.43
C MET A 120 5.00 8.12 -2.94
N GLN A 121 6.19 8.60 -3.37
CA GLN A 121 6.52 8.79 -4.79
C GLN A 121 6.87 7.52 -5.53
N LEU A 122 7.41 6.52 -4.82
CA LEU A 122 7.88 5.26 -5.42
C LEU A 122 6.76 4.21 -5.54
N ALA A 123 5.57 4.47 -5.03
CA ALA A 123 4.50 3.49 -4.96
C ALA A 123 3.47 3.66 -6.09
N ASP A 124 2.99 2.53 -6.62
CA ASP A 124 1.79 2.44 -7.45
C ASP A 124 0.53 2.29 -6.56
N ALA A 125 0.72 1.86 -5.31
CA ALA A 125 -0.32 1.80 -4.28
C ALA A 125 0.29 1.94 -2.88
N ILE A 126 -0.51 2.39 -1.92
CA ILE A 126 -0.14 2.51 -0.51
C ILE A 126 -1.03 1.56 0.31
N VAL A 127 -0.41 0.77 1.17
CA VAL A 127 -1.08 -0.16 2.08
C VAL A 127 -0.74 0.21 3.52
N ALA A 128 -1.74 0.34 4.37
CA ALA A 128 -1.56 0.57 5.80
C ALA A 128 -1.99 -0.66 6.60
N LEU A 129 -1.03 -1.29 7.28
CA LEU A 129 -1.27 -2.26 8.34
C LEU A 129 -1.38 -1.54 9.68
N PRO A 130 -1.92 -2.19 10.74
CA PRO A 130 -1.97 -1.63 12.08
C PRO A 130 -0.62 -1.07 12.57
N GLY A 131 -0.67 0.10 13.22
CA GLY A 131 0.52 0.75 13.72
C GLY A 131 0.25 1.92 14.65
N GLY A 132 1.32 2.48 15.20
CA GLY A 132 1.26 3.63 16.11
C GLY A 132 1.23 4.98 15.40
N CYS A 133 1.64 6.02 16.15
CA CYS A 133 1.60 7.41 15.67
C CYS A 133 2.33 7.62 14.34
N GLY A 134 3.49 6.97 14.12
CA GLY A 134 4.22 7.10 12.86
C GLY A 134 3.45 6.55 11.67
N THR A 135 2.83 5.36 11.84
CA THR A 135 1.99 4.75 10.81
C THR A 135 0.75 5.60 10.50
N LEU A 136 0.10 6.13 11.57
CA LEU A 136 -1.08 7.00 11.41
C LEU A 136 -0.71 8.33 10.77
N GLU A 137 0.43 8.91 11.10
CA GLU A 137 0.93 10.15 10.52
C GLU A 137 1.23 9.96 9.02
N GLU A 138 1.95 8.88 8.63
CA GLU A 138 2.22 8.53 7.24
C GLU A 138 0.93 8.30 6.45
N LEU A 139 -0.05 7.59 7.03
CA LEU A 139 -1.35 7.35 6.43
C LEU A 139 -2.14 8.64 6.21
N MET A 140 -2.23 9.50 7.23
CA MET A 140 -2.98 10.76 7.12
C MET A 140 -2.32 11.74 6.15
N GLU A 141 -0.99 11.76 6.05
CA GLU A 141 -0.27 12.53 5.03
C GLU A 141 -0.59 12.00 3.62
N ALA A 142 -0.59 10.68 3.42
CA ALA A 142 -0.95 10.07 2.15
C ALA A 142 -2.40 10.38 1.74
N ILE A 143 -3.37 10.27 2.67
CA ILE A 143 -4.77 10.63 2.43
C ILE A 143 -4.88 12.11 2.04
N THR A 144 -4.19 12.99 2.76
CA THR A 144 -4.17 14.43 2.46
C THR A 144 -3.53 14.72 1.11
N ALA A 145 -2.42 14.08 0.79
CA ALA A 145 -1.75 14.23 -0.51
C ALA A 145 -2.65 13.76 -1.66
N ARG A 146 -3.40 12.66 -1.46
CA ARG A 146 -4.38 12.17 -2.43
C ARG A 146 -5.57 13.12 -2.56
N GLN A 147 -6.09 13.65 -1.47
CA GLN A 147 -7.14 14.67 -1.47
C GLN A 147 -6.73 15.91 -2.26
N LEU A 148 -5.50 16.36 -2.12
CA LEU A 148 -4.94 17.52 -2.83
C LEU A 148 -4.54 17.21 -4.29
N GLY A 149 -4.63 15.94 -4.72
CA GLY A 149 -4.23 15.52 -6.06
C GLY A 149 -2.71 15.49 -6.27
N LEU A 150 -1.92 15.52 -5.20
CA LEU A 150 -0.45 15.41 -5.24
C LEU A 150 -0.01 13.98 -5.55
N ILE A 151 -0.79 13.00 -5.09
CA ILE A 151 -0.67 11.59 -5.48
C ILE A 151 -2.01 11.09 -6.01
N LYS A 152 -1.98 10.07 -6.87
CA LYS A 152 -3.19 9.46 -7.46
C LYS A 152 -3.35 7.98 -7.10
N VAL A 153 -2.34 7.43 -6.46
CA VAL A 153 -2.27 6.01 -6.14
C VAL A 153 -3.35 5.60 -5.13
N PRO A 154 -3.92 4.38 -5.24
CA PRO A 154 -4.87 3.86 -4.28
C PRO A 154 -4.24 3.70 -2.89
N ILE A 155 -5.07 3.87 -1.86
CA ILE A 155 -4.69 3.67 -0.46
C ILE A 155 -5.60 2.58 0.10
N VAL A 156 -5.03 1.52 0.66
CA VAL A 156 -5.76 0.40 1.25
C VAL A 156 -5.41 0.28 2.74
N LEU A 157 -6.43 0.30 3.60
CA LEU A 157 -6.32 0.04 5.03
C LEU A 157 -6.65 -1.43 5.29
N VAL A 158 -5.72 -2.18 5.85
CA VAL A 158 -5.96 -3.56 6.28
C VAL A 158 -6.46 -3.53 7.73
N ASN A 159 -7.78 -3.57 7.89
CA ASN A 159 -8.49 -3.35 9.15
C ASN A 159 -8.59 -4.63 9.98
N VAL A 160 -7.45 -5.22 10.29
CA VAL A 160 -7.34 -6.45 11.08
C VAL A 160 -8.02 -6.25 12.44
N CYS A 161 -8.95 -7.13 12.77
CA CYS A 161 -9.71 -7.07 14.05
C CYS A 161 -10.33 -5.70 14.35
N GLY A 162 -10.68 -4.91 13.34
CA GLY A 162 -11.28 -3.58 13.55
C GLY A 162 -10.31 -2.52 14.07
N PHE A 163 -9.00 -2.70 13.89
CA PHE A 163 -8.00 -1.76 14.41
C PHE A 163 -8.21 -0.33 13.93
N PHE A 164 -8.63 -0.13 12.69
CA PHE A 164 -8.88 1.19 12.12
C PHE A 164 -10.30 1.70 12.32
N ASP A 165 -11.22 0.93 12.94
CA ASP A 165 -12.61 1.38 13.16
C ASP A 165 -12.70 2.73 13.87
N PRO A 166 -11.90 3.03 14.92
CA PRO A 166 -11.95 4.34 15.57
C PRO A 166 -11.49 5.50 14.64
N LEU A 167 -10.50 5.25 13.78
CA LEU A 167 -10.03 6.23 12.80
C LEU A 167 -11.09 6.48 11.74
N ILE A 168 -11.69 5.42 11.20
CA ILE A 168 -12.77 5.50 10.20
C ILE A 168 -13.96 6.27 10.78
N ALA A 169 -14.40 5.93 12.00
CA ALA A 169 -15.48 6.63 12.70
C ALA A 169 -15.16 8.12 12.92
N MET A 170 -13.90 8.48 13.21
CA MET A 170 -13.48 9.88 13.33
C MET A 170 -13.56 10.62 11.99
N LEU A 171 -13.15 10.00 10.89
CA LEU A 171 -13.22 10.59 9.55
C LEU A 171 -14.68 10.74 9.07
N GLU A 172 -15.53 9.75 9.33
CA GLU A 172 -16.99 9.83 9.08
C GLU A 172 -17.63 10.97 9.89
N ARG A 173 -17.21 11.14 11.14
CA ARG A 173 -17.66 12.26 11.97
C ARG A 173 -17.21 13.59 11.37
N ALA A 174 -15.97 13.69 10.87
CA ALA A 174 -15.48 14.90 10.22
C ALA A 174 -16.33 15.26 8.98
N VAL A 175 -16.80 14.28 8.23
CA VAL A 175 -17.76 14.49 7.13
C VAL A 175 -19.12 14.97 7.67
N LYS A 176 -19.66 14.30 8.68
CA LYS A 176 -20.94 14.69 9.30
C LYS A 176 -20.94 16.11 9.85
N GLU A 177 -19.84 16.51 10.47
CA GLU A 177 -19.63 17.87 11.02
C GLU A 177 -19.17 18.89 9.97
N LYS A 178 -19.07 18.47 8.69
CA LYS A 178 -18.68 19.29 7.52
C LYS A 178 -17.22 19.82 7.52
N PHE A 179 -16.33 19.17 8.24
CA PHE A 179 -14.89 19.39 8.12
C PHE A 179 -14.31 18.69 6.89
N MET A 180 -15.00 17.66 6.39
CA MET A 180 -14.67 16.93 5.18
C MET A 180 -15.91 16.79 4.30
N ARG A 181 -15.72 16.55 3.01
CA ARG A 181 -16.80 16.22 2.09
C ARG A 181 -17.06 14.72 2.07
N ASN A 182 -18.25 14.32 1.65
CA ASN A 182 -18.59 12.90 1.54
C ASN A 182 -17.71 12.15 0.56
N GLU A 183 -17.31 12.79 -0.54
CA GLU A 183 -16.43 12.24 -1.57
C GLU A 183 -15.05 11.88 -1.03
N HIS A 184 -14.59 12.53 0.05
CA HIS A 184 -13.30 12.22 0.68
C HIS A 184 -13.27 10.82 1.31
N LEU A 185 -14.42 10.21 1.63
CA LEU A 185 -14.47 8.82 2.12
C LEU A 185 -14.08 7.79 1.05
N SER A 186 -14.03 8.19 -0.24
CA SER A 186 -13.55 7.34 -1.33
C SER A 186 -12.03 7.44 -1.58
N LEU A 187 -11.31 8.21 -0.77
CA LEU A 187 -9.85 8.35 -0.89
C LEU A 187 -9.09 7.11 -0.44
N TRP A 188 -9.72 6.19 0.26
CA TRP A 188 -9.13 4.91 0.68
C TRP A 188 -10.16 3.78 0.56
N SER A 189 -9.65 2.57 0.47
CA SER A 189 -10.42 1.34 0.60
C SER A 189 -10.10 0.66 1.93
N VAL A 190 -11.03 -0.12 2.45
CA VAL A 190 -10.85 -0.87 3.70
C VAL A 190 -11.06 -2.35 3.40
N VAL A 191 -10.10 -3.19 3.80
CA VAL A 191 -10.18 -4.65 3.71
C VAL A 191 -9.98 -5.26 5.10
N THR A 192 -10.46 -6.49 5.31
CA THR A 192 -10.39 -7.14 6.63
C THR A 192 -9.07 -7.87 6.87
N ASP A 193 -8.41 -8.28 5.81
CA ASP A 193 -7.18 -9.08 5.85
C ASP A 193 -6.29 -8.84 4.61
N ALA A 194 -5.06 -9.35 4.67
CA ALA A 194 -4.06 -9.14 3.63
C ALA A 194 -4.41 -9.79 2.28
N SER A 195 -5.22 -10.86 2.26
CA SER A 195 -5.57 -11.57 1.02
C SER A 195 -6.40 -10.72 0.05
N GLN A 196 -7.06 -9.70 0.56
CA GLN A 196 -7.93 -8.81 -0.22
C GLN A 196 -7.19 -7.59 -0.77
N VAL A 197 -5.91 -7.37 -0.40
CA VAL A 197 -5.18 -6.13 -0.72
C VAL A 197 -5.04 -5.93 -2.22
N LEU A 198 -4.56 -6.91 -2.96
CA LEU A 198 -4.30 -6.76 -4.41
C LEU A 198 -5.60 -6.47 -5.17
N SER A 199 -6.68 -7.20 -4.88
CA SER A 199 -7.99 -6.93 -5.51
C SER A 199 -8.52 -5.55 -5.15
N ALA A 200 -8.37 -5.10 -3.90
CA ALA A 200 -8.79 -3.76 -3.48
C ALA A 200 -8.00 -2.64 -4.15
N ILE A 201 -6.74 -2.88 -4.50
CA ILE A 201 -5.94 -1.94 -5.27
C ILE A 201 -6.41 -1.89 -6.74
N GLU A 202 -6.67 -3.06 -7.35
CA GLU A 202 -7.17 -3.17 -8.73
C GLU A 202 -8.56 -2.54 -8.90
N ASP A 203 -9.44 -2.71 -7.90
CA ASP A 203 -10.81 -2.20 -7.91
C ASP A 203 -10.90 -0.73 -7.47
N ALA A 204 -9.79 -0.13 -7.03
CA ALA A 204 -9.80 1.24 -6.55
C ALA A 204 -10.16 2.23 -7.66
N PRO A 205 -11.07 3.19 -7.39
CA PRO A 205 -11.48 4.15 -8.39
C PRO A 205 -10.29 5.02 -8.85
N SER A 206 -10.11 5.12 -10.17
CA SER A 206 -9.15 6.06 -10.73
C SER A 206 -9.58 7.49 -10.41
N ILE A 207 -8.71 8.25 -9.77
CA ILE A 207 -8.98 9.66 -9.47
C ILE A 207 -8.49 10.52 -10.65
N GLU A 208 -9.17 10.42 -11.80
CA GLU A 208 -8.90 11.33 -12.93
C GLU A 208 -9.32 12.77 -12.61
N ASN A 209 -10.25 12.97 -11.68
CA ASN A 209 -10.79 14.27 -11.27
C ASN A 209 -10.42 14.68 -9.84
N ALA A 210 -9.20 14.39 -9.39
CA ALA A 210 -8.73 14.82 -8.06
C ALA A 210 -8.87 16.34 -7.85
N ARG A 211 -8.81 17.15 -8.91
CA ARG A 211 -9.10 18.60 -8.86
C ARG A 211 -10.54 18.92 -8.44
N GLY A 212 -11.53 18.07 -8.78
CA GLY A 212 -12.91 18.19 -8.31
C GLY A 212 -13.08 17.85 -6.83
N ILE A 213 -12.23 16.97 -6.29
CA ILE A 213 -12.22 16.58 -4.87
C ILE A 213 -11.46 17.64 -4.05
N ALA A 214 -10.43 18.27 -4.61
CA ALA A 214 -9.64 19.32 -3.96
C ALA A 214 -10.28 20.72 -4.05
N ALA A 215 -11.18 20.98 -5.02
CA ALA A 215 -11.82 22.29 -5.14
C ALA A 215 -12.72 22.56 -3.92
N MET A 216 -12.39 23.58 -3.15
CA MET A 216 -13.20 24.12 -2.03
C MET A 216 -14.47 24.77 -2.52
#